data_f669d06f0f9e370b39a0353426778674
#
_entry.id   f669d06f0f9e370b39a0353426778674
#
_cell.length_a   1.000
_cell.length_b   1.000
_cell.length_c   1.000
_cell.angle_alpha   90.00
_cell.angle_beta   90.00
_cell.angle_gamma   90.00
#
_symmetry.space_group_name_H-M   'P 1'
#
loop_
_entity.id
_entity.type
_entity.pdbx_description
1 polymer ?
#
loop_
_entity_poly.entity_id
_entity_poly.type
_entity_poly.pdbx_seq_one_letter_code
_entity_poly.pdbx_strand_id
1 'polypeptide(L)'
;MKIFKNFIGLAALALCLSFASCSSDDDAPSYSNVAVSNSELMTILKAKGYQFDENGKMLLDDKANSTTSLDLSGTKVDTAALKELSVFPNLKELNLSSNGYGETFDFSVLPAQITGIDLTNNDIYNYDNLVKVTVEENGDEIVENLHNITKLYLPEEAKYNIAQLMRFYRQNKSAIDGGTMDVEMQNANGSLEKYNTLREIPDATLRAYLNKETTFSDLFDGEKIDLSKKLSNAQKINNIYVNPYLFQDASLNIDDVTTLEGLQYIVENPYWEGTTIYIAPNKTLALPKMQVGSSVTLLQLKNLDASKGLDITKATGLHYIDLMAISGITKVDLSNNPIFGQRGTEAEQDAMTGSSLYVVDCEDVEEIKLPKASNPLSLNHLDFELLPQLKSFDISNIQMICTLCIGDLPESYNLVYPNLTVFNSTSNRTDFACSQKTMGLSSTVDFVKKYYSATKDKKLGYSRILKSKKNNPGMWLTIK
;
A
#
# COMPACT_ATOMS: atom_id res chain seq x y z
N MET A 1 15.40 14.07 44.96
CA MET A 1 15.70 15.51 44.99
C MET A 1 16.86 15.76 44.05
N LYS A 2 16.56 16.17 42.82
CA LYS A 2 17.30 17.08 41.97
C LYS A 2 16.50 17.30 40.70
N ILE A 3 16.07 18.50 40.62
CA ILE A 3 15.26 19.13 39.55
C ILE A 3 16.21 19.34 38.38
N PHE A 4 15.81 18.93 37.15
CA PHE A 4 16.34 19.50 35.93
C PHE A 4 15.23 20.21 35.18
N LYS A 5 15.40 21.51 35.10
CA LYS A 5 14.52 22.48 34.43
C LYS A 5 14.73 22.44 32.93
N ASN A 6 13.59 22.50 32.27
CA ASN A 6 13.28 23.04 30.95
C ASN A 6 14.36 23.87 30.25
N PHE A 7 14.55 23.55 28.97
CA PHE A 7 14.85 24.58 27.96
C PHE A 7 13.95 24.31 26.74
N ILE A 8 12.85 25.03 26.72
CA ILE A 8 12.06 25.26 25.50
C ILE A 8 12.81 26.33 24.72
N GLY A 9 13.44 25.95 23.64
CA GLY A 9 14.03 26.88 22.68
C GLY A 9 13.04 27.21 21.58
N LEU A 10 12.18 28.19 21.84
CA LEU A 10 11.33 28.79 20.83
C LEU A 10 12.21 29.69 19.95
N ALA A 11 12.63 29.20 18.79
CA ALA A 11 13.25 30.03 17.78
C ALA A 11 12.14 30.71 16.95
N ALA A 12 11.55 31.74 17.51
CA ALA A 12 10.77 32.70 16.75
C ALA A 12 11.74 33.54 15.92
N LEU A 13 11.85 33.24 14.62
CA LEU A 13 12.50 34.12 13.67
C LEU A 13 11.56 35.27 13.34
N ALA A 14 11.57 36.28 14.20
CA ALA A 14 10.94 37.57 13.91
C ALA A 14 11.76 38.27 12.83
N LEU A 15 11.30 38.21 11.58
CA LEU A 15 11.78 39.14 10.54
C LEU A 15 11.16 40.50 10.82
N CYS A 16 11.90 41.37 11.52
CA CYS A 16 11.58 42.78 11.61
C CYS A 16 11.80 43.41 10.24
N LEU A 17 10.71 43.64 9.52
CA LEU A 17 10.71 44.58 8.40
C LEU A 17 10.73 46.00 8.99
N SER A 18 11.89 46.63 9.01
CA SER A 18 12.02 48.07 9.23
C SER A 18 11.50 48.80 7.98
N PHE A 19 10.31 49.35 8.08
CA PHE A 19 9.87 50.36 7.11
C PHE A 19 10.65 51.65 7.35
N ALA A 20 11.68 51.87 6.56
CA ALA A 20 12.24 53.23 6.41
C ALA A 20 11.42 53.93 5.32
N SER A 21 10.53 54.79 5.77
CA SER A 21 9.90 55.78 4.90
C SER A 21 10.96 56.78 4.48
N CYS A 22 11.31 56.80 3.20
CA CYS A 22 11.85 57.98 2.54
C CYS A 22 11.14 58.15 1.20
N SER A 23 10.43 59.26 1.10
CA SER A 23 9.81 59.75 -0.11
C SER A 23 10.86 60.19 -1.10
N SER A 24 10.84 59.71 -2.33
CA SER A 24 10.96 60.37 -3.62
C SER A 24 11.20 59.40 -4.76
N ASP A 25 10.30 59.44 -5.69
CA ASP A 25 10.42 59.19 -7.14
C ASP A 25 11.29 58.00 -7.62
N ASP A 26 10.63 57.20 -8.30
CA ASP A 26 10.85 56.08 -9.18
C ASP A 26 10.41 54.75 -8.50
N ASP A 27 9.14 54.40 -8.74
CA ASP A 27 8.60 53.06 -8.46
C ASP A 27 9.27 52.04 -9.39
N ALA A 28 10.50 51.67 -9.07
CA ALA A 28 11.13 50.56 -9.74
C ALA A 28 10.26 49.32 -9.48
N PRO A 29 9.90 48.53 -10.51
CA PRO A 29 9.05 47.36 -10.36
C PRO A 29 9.63 46.38 -9.33
N SER A 30 8.83 46.04 -8.32
CA SER A 30 9.22 45.09 -7.30
C SER A 30 8.97 43.66 -7.79
N TYR A 31 9.97 42.79 -7.66
CA TYR A 31 9.88 41.41 -8.08
C TYR A 31 10.02 40.46 -6.91
N SER A 32 9.47 39.22 -7.07
CA SER A 32 9.59 38.15 -6.07
C SER A 32 11.05 37.78 -5.81
N ASN A 33 11.35 37.36 -4.56
CA ASN A 33 12.70 36.91 -4.21
C ASN A 33 13.07 35.57 -4.86
N VAL A 34 12.08 34.75 -5.14
CA VAL A 34 12.19 33.42 -5.79
C VAL A 34 11.71 33.54 -7.22
N ALA A 35 12.23 32.69 -8.09
CA ALA A 35 11.81 32.60 -9.48
C ALA A 35 10.90 31.39 -9.69
N VAL A 36 10.00 31.45 -10.66
CA VAL A 36 9.30 30.31 -11.22
C VAL A 36 10.16 29.72 -12.33
N SER A 37 10.69 28.54 -12.12
CA SER A 37 11.55 27.81 -13.07
C SER A 37 10.79 26.79 -13.90
N ASN A 38 9.67 26.28 -13.39
CA ASN A 38 8.81 25.34 -14.10
C ASN A 38 8.07 26.08 -15.23
N SER A 39 8.36 25.68 -16.47
CA SER A 39 7.83 26.36 -17.67
C SER A 39 6.32 26.19 -17.83
N GLU A 40 5.75 25.07 -17.37
CA GLU A 40 4.31 24.81 -17.43
C GLU A 40 3.58 25.70 -16.42
N LEU A 41 4.03 25.69 -15.17
CA LEU A 41 3.48 26.58 -14.12
C LEU A 41 3.58 28.05 -14.55
N MET A 42 4.73 28.47 -15.08
CA MET A 42 4.89 29.83 -15.58
C MET A 42 3.88 30.19 -16.68
N THR A 43 3.63 29.24 -17.61
CA THR A 43 2.64 29.41 -18.68
C THR A 43 1.23 29.57 -18.11
N ILE A 44 0.86 28.74 -17.13
CA ILE A 44 -0.42 28.82 -16.43
C ILE A 44 -0.56 30.19 -15.73
N LEU A 45 0.46 30.62 -15.00
CA LEU A 45 0.42 31.87 -14.27
C LEU A 45 0.37 33.11 -15.22
N LYS A 46 1.10 33.08 -16.33
CA LYS A 46 1.02 34.10 -17.37
C LYS A 46 -0.38 34.17 -18.00
N ALA A 47 -1.00 32.99 -18.29
CA ALA A 47 -2.36 32.94 -18.79
C ALA A 47 -3.38 33.52 -17.79
N LYS A 48 -3.10 33.42 -16.49
CA LYS A 48 -3.88 34.07 -15.42
C LYS A 48 -3.55 35.53 -15.24
N GLY A 49 -2.61 36.09 -16.04
CA GLY A 49 -2.28 37.53 -16.11
C GLY A 49 -1.22 37.99 -15.10
N TYR A 50 -0.41 37.08 -14.55
CA TYR A 50 0.79 37.42 -13.78
C TYR A 50 1.97 37.73 -14.73
N GLN A 51 2.82 38.65 -14.36
CA GLN A 51 3.96 39.07 -15.16
C GLN A 51 5.27 38.59 -14.54
N PHE A 52 6.26 38.33 -15.38
CA PHE A 52 7.56 37.80 -14.96
C PHE A 52 8.67 38.52 -15.72
N ASP A 53 9.80 38.73 -15.06
CA ASP A 53 11.03 39.19 -15.70
C ASP A 53 11.70 38.03 -16.52
N GLU A 54 12.82 38.35 -17.15
CA GLU A 54 13.62 37.39 -17.94
C GLU A 54 14.21 36.25 -17.10
N ASN A 55 14.35 36.44 -15.79
CA ASN A 55 14.86 35.45 -14.84
C ASN A 55 13.77 34.65 -14.18
N GLY A 56 12.51 34.82 -14.58
CA GLY A 56 11.36 34.08 -14.01
C GLY A 56 10.88 34.61 -12.67
N LYS A 57 11.31 35.80 -12.23
CA LYS A 57 10.80 36.45 -11.03
C LYS A 57 9.48 37.16 -11.33
N MET A 58 8.49 36.94 -10.48
CA MET A 58 7.16 37.50 -10.65
C MET A 58 7.14 38.98 -10.25
N LEU A 59 6.53 39.83 -11.09
CA LEU A 59 6.24 41.21 -10.76
C LEU A 59 5.23 41.26 -9.62
N LEU A 60 5.59 41.95 -8.53
CA LEU A 60 4.75 42.14 -7.35
C LEU A 60 3.88 43.40 -7.51
N ASP A 61 3.01 43.38 -8.52
CA ASP A 61 1.99 44.41 -8.74
C ASP A 61 0.80 44.20 -7.76
N ASP A 62 -0.19 45.08 -7.86
CA ASP A 62 -1.39 44.99 -7.00
C ASP A 62 -2.09 43.67 -7.11
N LYS A 63 -2.10 43.02 -8.29
CA LYS A 63 -2.68 41.73 -8.49
C LYS A 63 -1.92 40.64 -7.74
N ALA A 64 -0.61 40.56 -7.91
CA ALA A 64 0.23 39.58 -7.24
C ALA A 64 0.16 39.73 -5.71
N ASN A 65 0.22 41.01 -5.24
CA ASN A 65 0.15 41.35 -3.81
C ASN A 65 -1.24 41.07 -3.17
N SER A 66 -2.32 41.23 -3.93
CA SER A 66 -3.69 40.96 -3.44
C SER A 66 -4.13 39.51 -3.58
N THR A 67 -3.34 38.65 -4.24
CA THR A 67 -3.69 37.24 -4.44
C THR A 67 -3.55 36.46 -3.15
N THR A 68 -4.68 36.10 -2.55
CA THR A 68 -4.78 35.26 -1.35
C THR A 68 -5.27 33.87 -1.66
N SER A 69 -5.92 33.67 -2.82
CA SER A 69 -6.40 32.38 -3.32
C SER A 69 -6.04 32.25 -4.79
N LEU A 70 -5.60 31.07 -5.19
CA LEU A 70 -5.22 30.78 -6.58
C LEU A 70 -5.92 29.50 -7.05
N ASP A 71 -6.71 29.67 -8.10
CA ASP A 71 -7.38 28.55 -8.75
C ASP A 71 -6.48 27.94 -9.84
N LEU A 72 -6.01 26.71 -9.60
CA LEU A 72 -5.25 25.88 -10.54
C LEU A 72 -6.03 24.61 -10.92
N SER A 73 -7.34 24.60 -10.74
CA SER A 73 -8.18 23.44 -11.06
C SER A 73 -8.10 23.07 -12.54
N GLY A 74 -8.00 21.79 -12.84
CA GLY A 74 -8.00 21.25 -14.20
C GLY A 74 -6.81 21.66 -15.07
N THR A 75 -5.79 22.31 -14.51
CA THR A 75 -4.60 22.76 -15.25
C THR A 75 -3.57 21.68 -15.48
N LYS A 76 -3.68 20.55 -14.76
CA LYS A 76 -2.71 19.45 -14.73
C LYS A 76 -1.32 19.87 -14.25
N VAL A 77 -1.25 20.92 -13.43
CA VAL A 77 0.04 21.41 -12.89
C VAL A 77 0.74 20.28 -12.13
N ASP A 78 2.04 20.12 -12.40
CA ASP A 78 2.86 19.14 -11.67
C ASP A 78 2.99 19.54 -10.19
N THR A 79 2.75 18.57 -9.29
CA THR A 79 2.88 18.78 -7.84
C THR A 79 4.27 19.27 -7.45
N ALA A 80 5.34 18.81 -8.13
CA ALA A 80 6.71 19.25 -7.88
C ALA A 80 6.91 20.78 -8.09
N ALA A 81 6.10 21.40 -8.96
CA ALA A 81 6.15 22.84 -9.23
C ALA A 81 5.46 23.69 -8.15
N LEU A 82 4.64 23.09 -7.28
CA LEU A 82 3.83 23.85 -6.31
C LEU A 82 4.68 24.65 -5.31
N LYS A 83 5.90 24.19 -4.98
CA LYS A 83 6.85 24.95 -4.13
C LYS A 83 7.17 26.34 -4.68
N GLU A 84 7.17 26.48 -6.00
CA GLU A 84 7.48 27.74 -6.67
C GLU A 84 6.36 28.79 -6.49
N LEU A 85 5.17 28.39 -6.02
CA LEU A 85 4.10 29.31 -5.64
C LEU A 85 4.45 30.18 -4.42
N SER A 86 5.57 29.94 -3.77
CA SER A 86 6.16 30.82 -2.76
C SER A 86 6.52 32.22 -3.31
N VAL A 87 6.49 32.43 -4.63
CA VAL A 87 6.60 33.76 -5.26
C VAL A 87 5.46 34.70 -4.88
N PHE A 88 4.30 34.16 -4.46
CA PHE A 88 3.17 34.97 -4.02
C PHE A 88 3.32 35.34 -2.53
N PRO A 89 3.38 36.59 -2.16
CA PRO A 89 3.63 37.01 -0.76
C PRO A 89 2.44 36.67 0.17
N ASN A 90 1.21 36.72 -0.34
CA ASN A 90 -0.01 36.64 0.47
C ASN A 90 -0.90 35.45 0.14
N LEU A 91 -0.46 34.51 -0.71
CA LEU A 91 -1.22 33.34 -1.10
C LEU A 91 -1.45 32.41 0.11
N LYS A 92 -2.71 32.07 0.36
CA LYS A 92 -3.16 31.20 1.46
C LYS A 92 -3.91 29.96 0.99
N GLU A 93 -4.68 30.09 -0.08
CA GLU A 93 -5.54 29.01 -0.55
C GLU A 93 -5.19 28.61 -1.98
N LEU A 94 -5.21 27.29 -2.22
CA LEU A 94 -5.00 26.68 -3.53
C LEU A 94 -6.19 25.80 -3.88
N ASN A 95 -6.77 26.02 -5.07
CA ASN A 95 -7.66 25.07 -5.68
C ASN A 95 -6.87 24.19 -6.67
N LEU A 96 -6.65 22.93 -6.32
CA LEU A 96 -5.95 21.92 -7.09
C LEU A 96 -6.90 20.80 -7.56
N SER A 97 -8.20 21.06 -7.55
CA SER A 97 -9.20 20.06 -7.95
C SER A 97 -9.07 19.68 -9.43
N SER A 98 -9.48 18.45 -9.77
CA SER A 98 -9.57 17.97 -11.16
C SER A 98 -8.24 18.02 -11.94
N ASN A 99 -7.10 17.86 -11.28
CA ASN A 99 -5.78 17.87 -11.94
C ASN A 99 -5.33 16.47 -12.40
N GLY A 100 -6.07 15.41 -12.07
CA GLY A 100 -5.69 14.05 -12.39
C GLY A 100 -4.53 13.53 -11.52
N TYR A 101 -4.37 14.09 -10.32
CA TYR A 101 -3.40 13.58 -9.37
C TYR A 101 -3.76 12.15 -8.99
N GLY A 102 -2.77 11.28 -9.01
CA GLY A 102 -2.92 9.87 -8.67
C GLY A 102 -2.97 9.61 -7.17
N GLU A 103 -2.66 8.40 -6.79
CA GLU A 103 -2.93 7.85 -5.45
C GLU A 103 -2.34 8.62 -4.27
N THR A 104 -1.23 9.32 -4.45
CA THR A 104 -0.52 9.97 -3.34
C THR A 104 -0.35 11.47 -3.58
N PHE A 105 -0.70 12.26 -2.58
CA PHE A 105 -0.38 13.68 -2.51
C PHE A 105 0.59 13.94 -1.36
N ASP A 106 1.74 14.51 -1.67
CA ASP A 106 2.77 14.86 -0.69
C ASP A 106 2.63 16.33 -0.29
N PHE A 107 2.20 16.58 0.94
CA PHE A 107 2.06 17.95 1.46
C PHE A 107 3.38 18.72 1.55
N SER A 108 4.53 18.06 1.53
CA SER A 108 5.84 18.70 1.54
C SER A 108 6.12 19.56 0.29
N VAL A 109 5.33 19.37 -0.76
CA VAL A 109 5.43 20.20 -2.00
C VAL A 109 4.76 21.57 -1.86
N LEU A 110 3.98 21.79 -0.80
CA LEU A 110 3.28 23.06 -0.59
C LEU A 110 4.23 24.12 0.00
N PRO A 111 4.10 25.38 -0.44
CA PRO A 111 4.73 26.50 0.26
C PRO A 111 4.19 26.63 1.69
N ALA A 112 5.05 27.02 2.62
CA ALA A 112 4.73 27.08 4.05
C ALA A 112 3.58 28.06 4.41
N GLN A 113 3.30 29.05 3.55
CA GLN A 113 2.23 30.03 3.76
C GLN A 113 0.84 29.49 3.43
N ILE A 114 0.72 28.34 2.76
CA ILE A 114 -0.57 27.76 2.37
C ILE A 114 -1.28 27.21 3.60
N THR A 115 -2.53 27.60 3.78
CA THR A 115 -3.40 27.17 4.89
C THR A 115 -4.70 26.54 4.40
N GLY A 116 -5.03 26.69 3.12
CA GLY A 116 -6.22 26.10 2.50
C GLY A 116 -5.90 25.39 1.20
N ILE A 117 -6.47 24.20 1.01
CA ILE A 117 -6.27 23.41 -0.20
C ILE A 117 -7.54 22.65 -0.57
N ASP A 118 -7.87 22.67 -1.84
CA ASP A 118 -8.92 21.87 -2.45
C ASP A 118 -8.30 20.81 -3.37
N LEU A 119 -8.44 19.54 -3.01
CA LEU A 119 -7.95 18.36 -3.74
C LEU A 119 -9.08 17.54 -4.37
N THR A 120 -10.29 18.06 -4.40
CA THR A 120 -11.46 17.33 -4.91
C THR A 120 -11.30 16.88 -6.36
N ASN A 121 -12.06 15.85 -6.78
CA ASN A 121 -12.04 15.30 -8.14
C ASN A 121 -10.64 14.85 -8.61
N ASN A 122 -9.81 14.35 -7.71
CA ASN A 122 -8.57 13.64 -7.97
C ASN A 122 -8.68 12.22 -7.41
N ASP A 123 -7.76 11.33 -7.77
CA ASP A 123 -7.75 9.94 -7.32
C ASP A 123 -6.83 9.74 -6.10
N ILE A 124 -6.73 10.74 -5.22
CA ILE A 124 -5.82 10.74 -4.09
C ILE A 124 -6.35 9.86 -2.97
N TYR A 125 -5.56 8.87 -2.62
CA TYR A 125 -5.81 7.89 -1.56
C TYR A 125 -4.87 8.08 -0.36
N ASN A 126 -3.60 8.45 -0.61
CA ASN A 126 -2.57 8.64 0.41
C ASN A 126 -2.18 10.12 0.57
N TYR A 127 -1.84 10.51 1.78
CA TYR A 127 -1.54 11.90 2.18
C TYR A 127 -0.21 11.97 2.91
N ASP A 128 0.90 11.98 2.16
CA ASP A 128 2.23 12.00 2.75
C ASP A 128 2.56 13.39 3.33
N ASN A 129 3.33 13.40 4.42
CA ASN A 129 3.78 14.61 5.10
C ASN A 129 2.66 15.58 5.57
N LEU A 130 1.42 15.08 5.76
CA LEU A 130 0.35 15.86 6.39
C LEU A 130 0.58 15.98 7.90
N VAL A 131 0.96 14.88 8.54
CA VAL A 131 1.33 14.82 9.96
C VAL A 131 2.63 14.05 10.16
N LYS A 132 3.34 14.39 11.24
CA LYS A 132 4.45 13.60 11.76
C LYS A 132 3.96 12.79 12.95
N VAL A 133 4.31 11.52 12.99
CA VAL A 133 3.99 10.61 14.09
C VAL A 133 5.27 10.16 14.75
N THR A 134 5.35 10.33 16.06
CA THR A 134 6.43 9.79 16.91
C THR A 134 5.80 8.82 17.89
N VAL A 135 6.31 7.60 17.97
CA VAL A 135 5.83 6.59 18.92
C VAL A 135 6.77 6.62 20.13
N GLU A 136 6.21 6.80 21.31
CA GLU A 136 6.92 6.77 22.59
C GLU A 136 7.20 5.32 23.04
N GLU A 137 8.08 5.15 24.01
CA GLU A 137 8.45 3.82 24.56
C GLU A 137 7.25 3.04 25.14
N ASN A 138 6.23 3.75 25.63
CA ASN A 138 4.98 3.18 26.13
C ASN A 138 3.97 2.80 25.03
N GLY A 139 4.31 3.06 23.75
CA GLY A 139 3.46 2.81 22.61
C GLY A 139 2.45 3.94 22.27
N ASP A 140 2.48 5.05 23.01
CA ASP A 140 1.64 6.21 22.69
C ASP A 140 2.18 6.98 21.49
N GLU A 141 1.25 7.49 20.66
CA GLU A 141 1.57 8.31 19.50
C GLU A 141 1.49 9.80 19.84
N ILE A 142 2.57 10.53 19.56
CA ILE A 142 2.57 11.99 19.47
C ILE A 142 2.39 12.34 18.00
N VAL A 143 1.34 13.10 17.70
CA VAL A 143 0.99 13.54 16.35
C VAL A 143 1.20 15.05 16.26
N GLU A 144 1.98 15.50 15.28
CA GLU A 144 2.26 16.90 15.00
C GLU A 144 1.80 17.24 13.57
N ASN A 145 1.04 18.33 13.40
CA ASN A 145 0.73 18.85 12.07
C ASN A 145 2.01 19.42 11.45
N LEU A 146 2.34 18.99 10.22
CA LEU A 146 3.49 19.53 9.49
C LEU A 146 3.15 20.83 8.74
N HIS A 147 1.87 21.13 8.56
CA HIS A 147 1.35 22.32 7.88
C HIS A 147 0.24 22.96 8.72
N ASN A 148 0.12 24.28 8.62
CA ASN A 148 -0.95 25.04 9.29
C ASN A 148 -2.24 25.04 8.47
N ILE A 149 -2.73 23.84 8.12
CA ILE A 149 -3.94 23.71 7.32
C ILE A 149 -5.16 24.07 8.17
N THR A 150 -5.97 24.98 7.69
CA THR A 150 -7.26 25.38 8.29
C THR A 150 -8.44 25.06 7.37
N LYS A 151 -8.18 24.77 6.08
CA LYS A 151 -9.16 24.37 5.09
C LYS A 151 -8.61 23.22 4.24
N LEU A 152 -9.33 22.09 4.20
CA LEU A 152 -8.92 20.91 3.45
C LEU A 152 -10.15 20.23 2.83
N TYR A 153 -10.24 20.29 1.50
CA TYR A 153 -11.27 19.63 0.74
C TYR A 153 -10.70 18.40 0.04
N LEU A 154 -11.27 17.24 0.33
CA LEU A 154 -10.76 15.93 -0.01
C LEU A 154 -11.60 15.27 -1.10
N PRO A 155 -11.01 14.50 -2.00
CA PRO A 155 -11.75 13.66 -2.95
C PRO A 155 -12.46 12.49 -2.22
N GLU A 156 -13.36 11.81 -2.93
CA GLU A 156 -14.09 10.65 -2.38
C GLU A 156 -13.15 9.53 -1.92
N GLU A 157 -12.07 9.28 -2.66
CA GLU A 157 -11.11 8.22 -2.35
C GLU A 157 -10.39 8.42 -1.00
N ALA A 158 -10.41 9.64 -0.45
CA ALA A 158 -9.89 9.94 0.88
C ALA A 158 -10.55 9.12 2.01
N LYS A 159 -11.77 8.61 1.77
CA LYS A 159 -12.48 7.74 2.72
C LYS A 159 -11.70 6.48 3.10
N TYR A 160 -10.81 6.04 2.22
CA TYR A 160 -9.99 4.84 2.43
C TYR A 160 -8.70 5.10 3.19
N ASN A 161 -8.28 6.36 3.36
CA ASN A 161 -7.08 6.65 4.12
C ASN A 161 -7.32 6.52 5.63
N ILE A 162 -6.62 5.58 6.25
CA ILE A 162 -6.74 5.28 7.68
C ILE A 162 -5.51 5.83 8.44
N ALA A 163 -4.40 6.03 7.75
CA ALA A 163 -3.13 6.37 8.39
C ALA A 163 -3.00 7.86 8.71
N GLN A 164 -2.89 8.70 7.69
CA GLN A 164 -2.57 10.13 7.87
C GLN A 164 -3.80 10.96 8.23
N LEU A 165 -4.90 10.80 7.49
CA LEU A 165 -6.12 11.60 7.72
C LEU A 165 -6.76 11.29 9.06
N MET A 166 -6.76 10.04 9.50
CA MET A 166 -7.29 9.65 10.81
C MET A 166 -6.50 10.31 11.94
N ARG A 167 -5.16 10.33 11.84
CA ARG A 167 -4.28 10.98 12.82
C ARG A 167 -4.44 12.50 12.80
N PHE A 168 -4.51 13.09 11.59
CA PHE A 168 -4.80 14.51 11.39
C PHE A 168 -6.14 14.90 12.01
N TYR A 169 -7.20 14.13 11.72
CA TYR A 169 -8.52 14.37 12.29
C TYR A 169 -8.50 14.30 13.82
N ARG A 170 -7.89 13.27 14.39
CA ARG A 170 -7.83 13.08 15.85
C ARG A 170 -7.08 14.21 16.54
N GLN A 171 -5.97 14.66 15.97
CA GLN A 171 -5.18 15.79 16.48
C GLN A 171 -5.96 17.10 16.43
N ASN A 172 -6.78 17.30 15.41
CA ASN A 172 -7.50 18.55 15.15
C ASN A 172 -9.02 18.45 15.45
N LYS A 173 -9.47 17.37 16.09
CA LYS A 173 -10.91 17.07 16.26
C LYS A 173 -11.70 18.24 16.84
N SER A 174 -11.20 18.90 17.88
CA SER A 174 -11.88 20.04 18.51
C SER A 174 -12.03 21.24 17.56
N ALA A 175 -11.04 21.49 16.71
CA ALA A 175 -11.08 22.58 15.73
C ALA A 175 -12.04 22.24 14.57
N ILE A 176 -12.02 21.00 14.11
CA ILE A 176 -12.91 20.52 13.04
C ILE A 176 -14.36 20.49 13.52
N ASP A 177 -14.63 19.90 14.69
CA ASP A 177 -15.97 19.81 15.24
C ASP A 177 -16.52 21.19 15.61
N GLY A 178 -15.67 22.08 16.12
CA GLY A 178 -15.99 23.47 16.47
C GLY A 178 -16.10 24.41 15.27
N GLY A 179 -15.77 23.97 14.04
CA GLY A 179 -15.87 24.76 12.81
C GLY A 179 -14.80 25.84 12.64
N THR A 180 -13.71 25.80 13.44
CA THR A 180 -12.55 26.70 13.26
C THR A 180 -11.55 26.15 12.25
N MET A 181 -11.66 24.87 11.91
CA MET A 181 -10.98 24.21 10.82
C MET A 181 -12.03 23.58 9.90
N ASP A 182 -11.97 23.92 8.61
CA ASP A 182 -12.93 23.49 7.60
C ASP A 182 -12.35 22.29 6.84
N VAL A 183 -12.78 21.07 7.21
CA VAL A 183 -12.35 19.83 6.57
C VAL A 183 -13.56 19.11 6.04
N GLU A 184 -13.63 18.99 4.72
CA GLU A 184 -14.74 18.33 4.02
C GLU A 184 -14.21 17.24 3.07
N MET A 185 -15.05 16.28 2.76
CA MET A 185 -14.76 15.18 1.83
C MET A 185 -15.92 15.01 0.87
N GLN A 186 -15.60 14.73 -0.39
CA GLN A 186 -16.62 14.38 -1.37
C GLN A 186 -17.24 13.03 -1.02
N ASN A 187 -18.56 12.94 -1.21
CA ASN A 187 -19.27 11.66 -1.22
C ASN A 187 -19.40 11.14 -2.67
N ALA A 188 -19.99 9.96 -2.85
CA ALA A 188 -20.14 9.29 -4.14
C ALA A 188 -20.91 10.08 -5.22
N ASN A 189 -21.68 11.11 -4.82
CA ASN A 189 -22.37 11.99 -5.78
C ASN A 189 -21.60 13.31 -6.05
N GLY A 190 -20.39 13.45 -5.49
CA GLY A 190 -19.54 14.62 -5.66
C GLY A 190 -19.81 15.79 -4.73
N SER A 191 -20.82 15.69 -3.84
CA SER A 191 -21.09 16.74 -2.85
C SER A 191 -20.09 16.69 -1.71
N LEU A 192 -19.71 17.86 -1.22
CA LEU A 192 -18.86 18.00 -0.03
C LEU A 192 -19.69 17.82 1.24
N GLU A 193 -19.14 17.05 2.16
CA GLU A 193 -19.68 16.84 3.50
C GLU A 193 -18.57 16.97 4.53
N LYS A 194 -18.90 17.43 5.73
CA LYS A 194 -17.93 17.54 6.81
C LYS A 194 -17.22 16.21 7.03
N TYR A 195 -15.89 16.22 7.02
CA TYR A 195 -15.10 15.03 7.23
C TYR A 195 -15.38 14.39 8.59
N ASN A 196 -15.55 13.09 8.58
CA ASN A 196 -15.67 12.28 9.78
C ASN A 196 -14.96 10.94 9.60
N THR A 197 -14.81 10.20 10.69
CA THR A 197 -14.08 8.91 10.70
C THR A 197 -15.00 7.69 10.64
N LEU A 198 -16.31 7.89 10.52
CA LEU A 198 -17.27 6.79 10.43
C LEU A 198 -17.32 6.23 9.02
N ARG A 199 -17.20 4.92 8.91
CA ARG A 199 -17.28 4.19 7.63
C ARG A 199 -18.31 3.09 7.70
N GLU A 200 -18.97 2.84 6.58
CA GLU A 200 -19.93 1.76 6.45
C GLU A 200 -19.25 0.48 5.98
N ILE A 201 -19.72 -0.65 6.50
CA ILE A 201 -19.44 -1.97 5.96
C ILE A 201 -20.75 -2.44 5.34
N PRO A 202 -20.86 -2.43 3.99
CA PRO A 202 -22.16 -2.62 3.32
C PRO A 202 -22.76 -4.00 3.55
N ASP A 203 -21.90 -5.04 3.59
CA ASP A 203 -22.35 -6.41 3.79
C ASP A 203 -22.70 -6.67 5.25
N ALA A 204 -23.97 -7.03 5.51
CA ALA A 204 -24.46 -7.24 6.86
C ALA A 204 -23.81 -8.44 7.55
N THR A 205 -23.51 -9.50 6.81
CA THR A 205 -22.88 -10.71 7.36
C THR A 205 -21.40 -10.44 7.70
N LEU A 206 -20.66 -9.77 6.82
CA LEU A 206 -19.30 -9.34 7.09
C LEU A 206 -19.24 -8.37 8.27
N ARG A 207 -20.15 -7.38 8.29
CA ARG A 207 -20.27 -6.42 9.40
C ARG A 207 -20.54 -7.11 10.74
N ALA A 208 -21.48 -8.04 10.75
CA ALA A 208 -21.80 -8.81 11.96
C ALA A 208 -20.62 -9.65 12.43
N TYR A 209 -19.86 -10.24 11.53
CA TYR A 209 -18.63 -10.96 11.85
C TYR A 209 -17.57 -10.03 12.45
N LEU A 210 -17.28 -8.90 11.83
CA LEU A 210 -16.25 -7.96 12.28
C LEU A 210 -16.64 -7.27 13.61
N ASN A 211 -17.93 -7.00 13.84
CA ASN A 211 -18.43 -6.32 15.03
C ASN A 211 -18.65 -7.24 16.25
N LYS A 212 -18.13 -8.47 16.22
CA LYS A 212 -18.18 -9.33 17.41
C LYS A 212 -17.16 -8.89 18.45
N GLU A 213 -17.51 -9.07 19.72
CA GLU A 213 -16.64 -8.82 20.88
C GLU A 213 -15.29 -9.56 20.75
N THR A 214 -15.30 -10.74 20.12
CA THR A 214 -14.11 -11.57 19.92
C THR A 214 -13.31 -11.21 18.67
N THR A 215 -13.73 -10.22 17.89
CA THR A 215 -13.05 -9.82 16.64
C THR A 215 -12.56 -8.37 16.73
N PHE A 216 -13.31 -7.40 16.22
CA PHE A 216 -12.89 -6.00 16.10
C PHE A 216 -13.95 -5.01 16.59
N SER A 217 -14.82 -5.42 17.50
CA SER A 217 -15.92 -4.59 18.03
C SER A 217 -15.46 -3.26 18.63
N ASP A 218 -14.23 -3.19 19.12
CA ASP A 218 -13.66 -1.94 19.66
C ASP A 218 -13.65 -0.79 18.63
N LEU A 219 -13.57 -1.12 17.34
CA LEU A 219 -13.59 -0.11 16.28
C LEU A 219 -15.01 0.35 15.91
N PHE A 220 -16.07 -0.30 16.43
CA PHE A 220 -17.41 0.02 16.00
C PHE A 220 -18.07 1.11 16.83
N ASP A 221 -18.89 1.93 16.17
CA ASP A 221 -19.86 2.84 16.73
C ASP A 221 -21.22 2.50 16.12
N GLY A 222 -21.99 1.71 16.88
CA GLY A 222 -23.19 1.07 16.34
C GLY A 222 -22.88 0.11 15.20
N GLU A 223 -23.40 0.38 14.00
CA GLU A 223 -23.17 -0.43 12.80
C GLU A 223 -22.02 0.07 11.93
N LYS A 224 -21.41 1.20 12.27
CA LYS A 224 -20.30 1.79 11.51
C LYS A 224 -18.96 1.54 12.19
N ILE A 225 -17.92 1.38 11.41
CA ILE A 225 -16.56 1.39 11.92
C ILE A 225 -16.10 2.84 12.10
N ASP A 226 -15.50 3.16 13.25
CA ASP A 226 -14.91 4.46 13.55
C ASP A 226 -13.38 4.36 13.47
N LEU A 227 -12.80 4.89 12.43
CA LEU A 227 -11.35 4.84 12.16
C LEU A 227 -10.53 5.58 13.23
N SER A 228 -11.15 6.43 14.06
CA SER A 228 -10.46 7.16 15.14
C SER A 228 -10.28 6.32 16.41
N LYS A 229 -11.01 5.20 16.54
CA LYS A 229 -10.90 4.29 17.68
C LYS A 229 -9.65 3.42 17.59
N LYS A 230 -9.14 3.03 18.75
CA LYS A 230 -8.01 2.09 18.87
C LYS A 230 -8.53 0.71 19.23
N LEU A 231 -7.87 -0.32 18.74
CA LEU A 231 -8.07 -1.70 19.18
C LEU A 231 -7.49 -1.91 20.58
N SER A 232 -8.16 -2.67 21.43
CA SER A 232 -7.62 -3.17 22.69
C SER A 232 -6.49 -4.16 22.45
N ASN A 233 -5.70 -4.43 23.48
CA ASN A 233 -4.62 -5.42 23.41
C ASN A 233 -5.12 -6.83 23.04
N ALA A 234 -6.38 -7.15 23.35
CA ALA A 234 -6.98 -8.43 23.00
C ALA A 234 -7.38 -8.49 21.52
N GLN A 235 -7.91 -7.39 20.97
CA GLN A 235 -8.43 -7.37 19.60
C GLN A 235 -7.38 -6.99 18.54
N LYS A 236 -6.36 -6.20 18.88
CA LYS A 236 -5.33 -5.76 17.92
C LYS A 236 -4.53 -6.91 17.30
N ILE A 237 -4.40 -8.04 17.99
CA ILE A 237 -3.68 -9.24 17.54
C ILE A 237 -4.58 -10.25 16.82
N ASN A 238 -5.90 -9.98 16.72
CA ASN A 238 -6.80 -10.88 16.05
C ASN A 238 -6.50 -11.00 14.57
N ASN A 239 -6.58 -12.20 14.07
CA ASN A 239 -6.39 -12.51 12.65
C ASN A 239 -7.69 -12.34 11.87
N ILE A 240 -7.58 -12.18 10.56
CA ILE A 240 -8.72 -12.08 9.65
C ILE A 240 -8.95 -13.44 9.01
N TYR A 241 -10.11 -14.04 9.27
CA TYR A 241 -10.51 -15.33 8.74
C TYR A 241 -11.88 -15.23 8.05
N VAL A 242 -11.89 -15.07 6.74
CA VAL A 242 -13.13 -15.05 5.93
C VAL A 242 -13.13 -16.30 5.05
N ASN A 243 -13.43 -17.46 5.63
CA ASN A 243 -13.45 -18.74 4.94
C ASN A 243 -14.44 -19.72 5.60
N PRO A 244 -14.92 -20.77 4.88
CA PRO A 244 -15.95 -21.67 5.37
C PRO A 244 -15.62 -22.41 6.66
N TYR A 245 -14.34 -22.57 6.99
CA TYR A 245 -13.91 -23.37 8.14
C TYR A 245 -13.73 -22.55 9.42
N LEU A 246 -13.34 -21.30 9.28
CA LEU A 246 -12.93 -20.44 10.41
C LEU A 246 -13.89 -19.27 10.65
N PHE A 247 -14.84 -19.05 9.74
CA PHE A 247 -15.96 -18.14 9.92
C PHE A 247 -16.98 -18.79 10.90
N GLN A 248 -16.46 -19.12 12.08
CA GLN A 248 -17.16 -20.00 13.04
C GLN A 248 -18.21 -19.25 13.85
N ASP A 249 -19.38 -19.12 13.28
CA ASP A 249 -20.57 -18.80 14.04
C ASP A 249 -21.75 -19.57 13.45
N ALA A 250 -22.46 -20.31 14.29
CA ALA A 250 -23.66 -21.02 13.85
C ALA A 250 -24.76 -20.08 13.30
N SER A 251 -24.66 -18.77 13.56
CA SER A 251 -25.58 -17.74 13.08
C SER A 251 -25.11 -17.00 11.82
N LEU A 252 -23.86 -17.20 11.37
CA LEU A 252 -23.30 -16.52 10.20
C LEU A 252 -22.80 -17.53 9.18
N ASN A 253 -23.21 -17.36 7.93
CA ASN A 253 -22.78 -18.17 6.82
C ASN A 253 -21.91 -17.36 5.86
N ILE A 254 -20.69 -17.83 5.57
CA ILE A 254 -19.78 -17.18 4.62
C ILE A 254 -20.40 -17.01 3.22
N ASP A 255 -21.28 -17.94 2.81
CA ASP A 255 -21.92 -17.89 1.50
C ASP A 255 -22.90 -16.71 1.35
N ASP A 256 -23.35 -16.12 2.48
CA ASP A 256 -24.19 -14.92 2.49
C ASP A 256 -23.37 -13.63 2.28
N VAL A 257 -22.04 -13.69 2.43
CA VAL A 257 -21.17 -12.54 2.15
C VAL A 257 -21.18 -12.25 0.66
N THR A 258 -21.51 -11.02 0.30
CA THR A 258 -21.64 -10.55 -1.09
C THR A 258 -20.55 -9.57 -1.49
N THR A 259 -19.92 -8.89 -0.54
CA THR A 259 -18.80 -7.99 -0.75
C THR A 259 -17.87 -8.01 0.45
N LEU A 260 -16.59 -7.80 0.19
CA LEU A 260 -15.54 -7.69 1.21
C LEU A 260 -15.22 -6.22 1.56
N GLU A 261 -16.01 -5.27 1.02
CA GLU A 261 -15.85 -3.83 1.32
C GLU A 261 -15.96 -3.58 2.82
N GLY A 262 -14.95 -2.95 3.39
CA GLY A 262 -14.78 -2.72 4.82
C GLY A 262 -13.62 -3.48 5.46
N LEU A 263 -13.14 -4.58 4.85
CA LEU A 263 -11.95 -5.29 5.35
C LEU A 263 -10.69 -4.42 5.34
N GLN A 264 -10.54 -3.55 4.36
CA GLN A 264 -9.41 -2.63 4.25
C GLN A 264 -9.29 -1.75 5.51
N TYR A 265 -10.41 -1.40 6.16
CA TYR A 265 -10.39 -0.59 7.38
C TYR A 265 -9.81 -1.31 8.59
N ILE A 266 -9.72 -2.63 8.54
CA ILE A 266 -9.02 -3.43 9.54
C ILE A 266 -7.57 -3.65 9.10
N VAL A 267 -7.35 -4.11 7.88
CA VAL A 267 -6.02 -4.48 7.35
C VAL A 267 -5.07 -3.29 7.36
N GLU A 268 -5.56 -2.10 7.02
CA GLU A 268 -4.75 -0.88 6.99
C GLU A 268 -4.80 -0.09 8.29
N ASN A 269 -5.50 -0.60 9.31
CA ASN A 269 -5.56 0.07 10.61
C ASN A 269 -4.17 0.06 11.27
N PRO A 270 -3.58 1.22 11.61
CA PRO A 270 -2.22 1.28 12.15
C PRO A 270 -2.09 0.65 13.56
N TYR A 271 -3.20 0.34 14.20
CA TYR A 271 -3.22 -0.34 15.51
C TYR A 271 -3.50 -1.85 15.39
N TRP A 272 -3.73 -2.35 14.19
CA TRP A 272 -3.88 -3.78 13.98
C TRP A 272 -2.52 -4.45 13.83
N GLU A 273 -2.29 -5.48 14.64
CA GLU A 273 -1.05 -6.25 14.71
C GLU A 273 -1.27 -7.73 14.36
N GLY A 274 -2.40 -8.06 13.77
CA GLY A 274 -2.70 -9.43 13.34
C GLY A 274 -1.68 -9.93 12.32
N THR A 275 -1.34 -11.19 12.43
CA THR A 275 -0.29 -11.81 11.62
C THR A 275 -0.81 -12.62 10.43
N THR A 276 -2.12 -12.87 10.39
CA THR A 276 -2.73 -13.74 9.39
C THR A 276 -3.93 -13.08 8.73
N ILE A 277 -3.92 -13.10 7.40
CA ILE A 277 -5.10 -12.82 6.56
C ILE A 277 -5.40 -14.08 5.75
N TYR A 278 -6.56 -14.68 6.01
CA TYR A 278 -7.04 -15.83 5.26
C TYR A 278 -8.45 -15.56 4.74
N ILE A 279 -8.57 -15.24 3.44
CA ILE A 279 -9.82 -14.96 2.75
C ILE A 279 -9.99 -15.99 1.63
N ALA A 280 -10.97 -16.86 1.75
CA ALA A 280 -11.22 -17.94 0.80
C ALA A 280 -12.71 -18.26 0.72
N PRO A 281 -13.53 -17.39 0.13
CA PRO A 281 -14.95 -17.64 -0.05
C PRO A 281 -15.19 -18.79 -1.06
N ASN A 282 -16.37 -19.40 -1.02
CA ASN A 282 -16.76 -20.46 -1.95
C ASN A 282 -17.08 -19.94 -3.37
N LYS A 283 -17.31 -18.64 -3.51
CA LYS A 283 -17.57 -17.93 -4.77
C LYS A 283 -16.60 -16.77 -4.95
N THR A 284 -16.39 -16.34 -6.18
CA THR A 284 -15.54 -15.16 -6.42
C THR A 284 -16.19 -13.91 -5.85
N LEU A 285 -15.46 -13.21 -4.98
CA LEU A 285 -15.86 -11.92 -4.42
C LEU A 285 -14.84 -10.83 -4.81
N ALA A 286 -15.35 -9.60 -4.97
CA ALA A 286 -14.47 -8.46 -5.17
C ALA A 286 -13.72 -8.14 -3.86
N LEU A 287 -12.39 -8.07 -3.96
CA LEU A 287 -11.51 -7.58 -2.90
C LEU A 287 -11.52 -6.04 -2.97
N PRO A 288 -11.72 -5.32 -1.84
CA PRO A 288 -11.52 -3.88 -1.84
C PRO A 288 -10.06 -3.53 -2.14
N LYS A 289 -9.78 -2.30 -2.58
CA LYS A 289 -8.41 -1.81 -2.64
C LYS A 289 -7.79 -1.94 -1.24
N MET A 290 -6.66 -2.62 -1.14
CA MET A 290 -6.09 -3.00 0.14
C MET A 290 -4.56 -3.03 0.10
N GLN A 291 -3.94 -2.42 1.11
CA GLN A 291 -2.51 -2.48 1.34
C GLN A 291 -2.21 -3.34 2.57
N VAL A 292 -1.43 -4.40 2.39
CA VAL A 292 -1.05 -5.30 3.48
C VAL A 292 0.17 -4.75 4.22
N GLY A 293 0.05 -4.63 5.55
CA GLY A 293 1.09 -4.09 6.42
C GLY A 293 2.17 -5.11 6.83
N SER A 294 3.20 -4.61 7.52
CA SER A 294 4.38 -5.38 7.91
C SER A 294 4.14 -6.42 9.02
N SER A 295 3.05 -6.31 9.78
CA SER A 295 2.69 -7.29 10.81
C SER A 295 2.26 -8.64 10.22
N VAL A 296 1.77 -8.64 8.96
CA VAL A 296 1.25 -9.85 8.32
C VAL A 296 2.39 -10.76 7.91
N THR A 297 2.35 -11.97 8.42
CA THR A 297 3.33 -13.02 8.15
C THR A 297 2.77 -14.12 7.24
N LEU A 298 1.44 -14.29 7.25
CA LEU A 298 0.71 -15.24 6.42
C LEU A 298 -0.42 -14.54 5.66
N LEU A 299 -0.36 -14.60 4.34
CA LEU A 299 -1.39 -14.10 3.43
C LEU A 299 -1.92 -15.25 2.57
N GLN A 300 -3.20 -15.59 2.75
CA GLN A 300 -3.87 -16.61 1.96
C GLN A 300 -5.15 -16.05 1.37
N LEU A 301 -5.17 -15.92 0.05
CA LEU A 301 -6.27 -15.33 -0.72
C LEU A 301 -6.72 -16.32 -1.79
N LYS A 302 -8.02 -16.63 -1.85
CA LYS A 302 -8.59 -17.57 -2.83
C LYS A 302 -9.92 -17.07 -3.36
N ASN A 303 -10.19 -17.33 -4.65
CA ASN A 303 -11.44 -16.97 -5.32
C ASN A 303 -11.80 -15.47 -5.19
N LEU A 304 -10.88 -14.58 -5.53
CA LEU A 304 -11.09 -13.14 -5.41
C LEU A 304 -10.82 -12.40 -6.72
N ASP A 305 -11.58 -11.34 -6.92
CA ASP A 305 -11.28 -10.31 -7.90
C ASP A 305 -10.60 -9.14 -7.19
N ALA A 306 -9.31 -8.97 -7.44
CA ALA A 306 -8.47 -7.93 -6.86
C ALA A 306 -8.22 -6.76 -7.83
N SER A 307 -9.10 -6.54 -8.81
CA SER A 307 -8.97 -5.49 -9.83
C SER A 307 -8.94 -4.07 -9.26
N LYS A 308 -9.45 -3.86 -8.05
CA LYS A 308 -9.33 -2.58 -7.32
C LYS A 308 -7.92 -2.30 -6.79
N GLY A 309 -7.07 -3.31 -6.69
CA GLY A 309 -5.70 -3.22 -6.22
C GLY A 309 -5.43 -3.97 -4.92
N LEU A 310 -4.40 -4.81 -4.96
CA LEU A 310 -3.80 -5.46 -3.80
C LEU A 310 -2.31 -5.09 -3.76
N ASP A 311 -1.92 -4.33 -2.74
CA ASP A 311 -0.53 -3.95 -2.52
C ASP A 311 0.07 -4.74 -1.35
N ILE A 312 1.09 -5.55 -1.63
CA ILE A 312 1.86 -6.32 -0.65
C ILE A 312 3.29 -5.78 -0.47
N THR A 313 3.64 -4.66 -1.10
CA THR A 313 5.01 -4.12 -1.06
C THR A 313 5.46 -3.65 0.31
N LYS A 314 4.50 -3.32 1.20
CA LYS A 314 4.76 -2.97 2.61
C LYS A 314 4.69 -4.16 3.56
N ALA A 315 4.31 -5.34 3.07
CA ALA A 315 4.18 -6.55 3.87
C ALA A 315 5.54 -7.22 4.11
N THR A 316 6.43 -6.51 4.77
CA THR A 316 7.83 -6.95 5.00
C THR A 316 7.96 -8.14 5.93
N GLY A 317 6.89 -8.51 6.63
CA GLY A 317 6.82 -9.68 7.51
C GLY A 317 6.40 -10.98 6.82
N LEU A 318 5.96 -10.92 5.56
CA LEU A 318 5.43 -12.10 4.87
C LEU A 318 6.50 -13.19 4.68
N HIS A 319 6.14 -14.40 5.07
CA HIS A 319 6.89 -15.62 4.77
C HIS A 319 6.01 -16.75 4.20
N TYR A 320 4.68 -16.63 4.31
CA TYR A 320 3.75 -17.56 3.67
C TYR A 320 2.73 -16.77 2.82
N ILE A 321 2.71 -17.05 1.52
CA ILE A 321 1.83 -16.40 0.55
C ILE A 321 1.17 -17.48 -0.30
N ASP A 322 -0.17 -17.49 -0.31
CA ASP A 322 -0.98 -18.42 -1.11
C ASP A 322 -2.05 -17.60 -1.86
N LEU A 323 -1.82 -17.36 -3.14
CA LEU A 323 -2.73 -16.70 -4.06
C LEU A 323 -3.28 -17.74 -5.02
N MET A 324 -4.57 -18.04 -4.94
CA MET A 324 -5.20 -19.07 -5.76
C MET A 324 -6.50 -18.56 -6.37
N ALA A 325 -6.64 -18.65 -7.69
CA ALA A 325 -7.80 -18.17 -8.43
C ALA A 325 -8.09 -16.66 -8.13
N ILE A 326 -7.04 -15.84 -8.26
CA ILE A 326 -7.12 -14.39 -8.11
C ILE A 326 -7.05 -13.75 -9.48
N SER A 327 -8.05 -12.93 -9.82
CA SER A 327 -8.05 -12.07 -11.00
C SER A 327 -7.70 -10.62 -10.66
N GLY A 328 -7.33 -9.83 -11.66
CA GLY A 328 -7.08 -8.39 -11.54
C GLY A 328 -5.73 -7.99 -10.97
N ILE A 329 -4.86 -8.93 -10.57
CA ILE A 329 -3.47 -8.65 -10.18
C ILE A 329 -2.52 -8.97 -11.33
N THR A 330 -1.71 -7.98 -11.74
CA THR A 330 -0.70 -8.18 -12.78
C THR A 330 0.69 -8.47 -12.21
N LYS A 331 0.89 -8.17 -10.93
CA LYS A 331 2.20 -8.27 -10.28
C LYS A 331 2.12 -8.79 -8.85
N VAL A 332 3.02 -9.72 -8.51
CA VAL A 332 3.30 -10.18 -7.15
C VAL A 332 4.70 -9.72 -6.78
N ASP A 333 4.83 -8.65 -5.98
CA ASP A 333 6.11 -8.01 -5.69
C ASP A 333 6.55 -8.20 -4.22
N LEU A 334 7.53 -9.05 -4.01
CA LEU A 334 8.18 -9.31 -2.71
C LEU A 334 9.56 -8.67 -2.62
N SER A 335 9.95 -7.82 -3.56
CA SER A 335 11.31 -7.26 -3.65
C SER A 335 11.73 -6.47 -2.40
N ASN A 336 10.78 -5.88 -1.68
CA ASN A 336 10.99 -5.13 -0.46
C ASN A 336 10.87 -5.96 0.84
N ASN A 337 10.61 -7.29 0.71
CA ASN A 337 10.49 -8.15 1.89
C ASN A 337 11.87 -8.71 2.29
N PRO A 338 12.46 -8.26 3.41
CA PRO A 338 13.83 -8.63 3.79
C PRO A 338 13.93 -10.05 4.38
N ILE A 339 12.80 -10.65 4.80
CA ILE A 339 12.81 -11.94 5.50
C ILE A 339 12.40 -13.10 4.61
N PHE A 340 11.68 -12.85 3.50
CA PHE A 340 11.20 -13.91 2.62
C PHE A 340 12.35 -14.70 2.00
N GLY A 341 12.33 -16.02 2.19
CA GLY A 341 13.36 -16.92 1.68
C GLY A 341 14.71 -16.80 2.40
N GLN A 342 14.81 -15.99 3.46
CA GLN A 342 16.02 -15.98 4.27
C GLN A 342 16.10 -17.24 5.11
N ARG A 343 17.29 -17.81 5.17
CA ARG A 343 17.53 -19.00 5.96
C ARG A 343 17.61 -18.63 7.44
N GLY A 344 16.64 -19.09 8.23
CA GLY A 344 16.64 -18.96 9.66
C GLY A 344 17.73 -19.78 10.38
N THR A 345 17.66 -19.89 11.68
CA THR A 345 18.53 -20.73 12.49
C THR A 345 18.34 -22.22 12.15
N GLU A 346 19.26 -23.09 12.53
CA GLU A 346 19.13 -24.54 12.28
C GLU A 346 17.81 -25.11 12.84
N ALA A 347 17.33 -24.61 13.98
CA ALA A 347 16.06 -25.04 14.57
C ALA A 347 14.84 -24.63 13.70
N GLU A 348 14.88 -23.46 13.06
CA GLU A 348 13.84 -23.01 12.14
C GLU A 348 13.87 -23.78 10.83
N GLN A 349 15.03 -24.26 10.40
CA GLN A 349 15.16 -25.08 9.20
C GLN A 349 14.54 -26.48 9.37
N ASP A 350 14.60 -27.03 10.59
CA ASP A 350 14.03 -28.34 10.90
C ASP A 350 12.50 -28.32 11.07
N ALA A 351 11.93 -27.17 11.38
CA ALA A 351 10.50 -27.01 11.70
C ALA A 351 9.56 -26.87 10.49
N MET A 352 10.03 -26.99 9.24
CA MET A 352 9.27 -26.71 8.01
C MET A 352 8.69 -25.27 7.97
N THR A 353 9.29 -24.35 8.68
CA THR A 353 8.84 -22.96 8.81
C THR A 353 9.44 -22.02 7.74
N GLY A 354 10.04 -22.59 6.70
CA GLY A 354 10.60 -21.82 5.58
C GLY A 354 9.54 -21.08 4.79
N SER A 355 9.95 -20.04 4.10
CA SER A 355 9.06 -19.24 3.25
C SER A 355 8.42 -20.09 2.16
N SER A 356 7.14 -19.82 1.91
CA SER A 356 6.34 -20.50 0.89
C SER A 356 5.62 -19.50 0.01
N LEU A 357 5.64 -19.73 -1.30
CA LEU A 357 4.93 -18.94 -2.30
C LEU A 357 4.11 -19.86 -3.21
N TYR A 358 2.81 -19.60 -3.23
CA TYR A 358 1.86 -20.23 -4.15
C TYR A 358 1.22 -19.12 -4.98
N VAL A 359 1.32 -19.21 -6.30
CA VAL A 359 0.62 -18.35 -7.26
C VAL A 359 -0.01 -19.28 -8.30
N VAL A 360 -1.27 -19.60 -8.10
CA VAL A 360 -1.95 -20.67 -8.84
C VAL A 360 -3.26 -20.15 -9.41
N ASP A 361 -3.51 -20.42 -10.71
CA ASP A 361 -4.74 -20.01 -11.41
C ASP A 361 -4.99 -18.47 -11.30
N CYS A 362 -3.92 -17.69 -11.43
CA CYS A 362 -3.95 -16.22 -11.41
C CYS A 362 -3.74 -15.72 -12.85
N GLU A 363 -4.85 -15.60 -13.60
CA GLU A 363 -4.83 -15.46 -15.05
C GLU A 363 -4.15 -14.16 -15.55
N ASP A 364 -4.13 -13.10 -14.72
CA ASP A 364 -3.63 -11.77 -15.10
C ASP A 364 -2.18 -11.52 -14.65
N VAL A 365 -1.56 -12.44 -13.90
CA VAL A 365 -0.21 -12.23 -13.36
C VAL A 365 0.83 -12.27 -14.49
N GLU A 366 1.49 -11.14 -14.68
CA GLU A 366 2.56 -10.93 -15.66
C GLU A 366 3.96 -11.00 -15.04
N GLU A 367 4.10 -10.61 -13.79
CA GLU A 367 5.39 -10.49 -13.10
C GLU A 367 5.33 -11.02 -11.67
N ILE A 368 6.32 -11.81 -11.29
CA ILE A 368 6.57 -12.21 -9.89
C ILE A 368 8.00 -11.79 -9.54
N LYS A 369 8.16 -11.02 -8.46
CA LYS A 369 9.46 -10.57 -7.96
C LYS A 369 9.75 -11.15 -6.58
N LEU A 370 10.83 -11.88 -6.48
CA LEU A 370 11.43 -12.30 -5.20
C LEU A 370 12.36 -11.21 -4.65
N PRO A 371 12.68 -11.24 -3.35
CA PRO A 371 13.63 -10.32 -2.76
C PRO A 371 15.00 -10.39 -3.42
N LYS A 372 15.62 -9.24 -3.62
CA LYS A 372 17.01 -9.12 -4.00
C LYS A 372 17.86 -9.30 -2.75
N ALA A 373 18.06 -10.53 -2.32
CA ALA A 373 18.89 -10.83 -1.16
C ALA A 373 20.37 -10.94 -1.55
N SER A 374 21.24 -10.52 -0.62
CA SER A 374 22.70 -10.75 -0.74
C SER A 374 23.06 -12.23 -0.67
N ASN A 375 22.22 -13.04 -0.02
CA ASN A 375 22.36 -14.48 0.09
C ASN A 375 21.29 -15.18 -0.77
N PRO A 376 21.61 -16.35 -1.35
CA PRO A 376 20.62 -17.15 -2.06
C PRO A 376 19.43 -17.53 -1.17
N LEU A 377 18.25 -17.58 -1.78
CA LEU A 377 17.01 -17.84 -1.07
C LEU A 377 16.83 -19.33 -0.75
N SER A 378 16.14 -19.60 0.36
CA SER A 378 15.73 -20.95 0.78
C SER A 378 14.23 -21.00 0.99
N LEU A 379 13.53 -21.84 0.25
CA LEU A 379 12.07 -21.93 0.26
C LEU A 379 11.62 -23.32 0.73
N ASN A 380 10.55 -23.34 1.52
CA ASN A 380 9.85 -24.58 1.83
C ASN A 380 9.02 -25.01 0.61
N HIS A 381 8.25 -24.07 0.03
CA HIS A 381 7.40 -24.38 -1.11
C HIS A 381 7.44 -23.25 -2.14
N LEU A 382 7.50 -23.63 -3.40
CA LEU A 382 7.30 -22.73 -4.54
C LEU A 382 6.36 -23.42 -5.52
N ASP A 383 5.19 -22.82 -5.73
CA ASP A 383 4.16 -23.30 -6.64
C ASP A 383 3.72 -22.17 -7.56
N PHE A 384 3.92 -22.34 -8.86
CA PHE A 384 3.47 -21.37 -9.87
C PHE A 384 2.93 -22.11 -11.08
N GLU A 385 1.62 -22.12 -11.15
CA GLU A 385 0.85 -22.92 -12.11
C GLU A 385 -0.30 -22.10 -12.69
N LEU A 386 -0.68 -22.38 -13.93
CA LEU A 386 -1.82 -21.74 -14.60
C LEU A 386 -1.71 -20.21 -14.64
N LEU A 387 -0.53 -19.72 -15.09
CA LEU A 387 -0.20 -18.31 -15.23
C LEU A 387 -0.02 -17.96 -16.71
N PRO A 388 -1.10 -17.81 -17.49
CA PRO A 388 -1.03 -17.68 -18.93
C PRO A 388 -0.40 -16.37 -19.43
N GLN A 389 -0.33 -15.35 -18.57
CA GLN A 389 0.27 -14.06 -18.90
C GLN A 389 1.66 -13.83 -18.31
N LEU A 390 2.23 -14.83 -17.63
CA LEU A 390 3.52 -14.67 -16.95
C LEU A 390 4.63 -14.34 -17.96
N LYS A 391 5.29 -13.21 -17.74
CA LYS A 391 6.41 -12.70 -18.56
C LYS A 391 7.74 -12.74 -17.83
N SER A 392 7.71 -12.55 -16.52
CA SER A 392 8.92 -12.42 -15.70
C SER A 392 8.77 -13.07 -14.33
N PHE A 393 9.63 -14.06 -14.07
CA PHE A 393 9.81 -14.66 -12.75
C PHE A 393 11.21 -15.27 -12.67
N ASP A 394 12.12 -14.62 -11.97
CA ASP A 394 13.49 -15.09 -11.79
C ASP A 394 13.61 -15.90 -10.50
N ILE A 395 13.87 -17.21 -10.64
CA ILE A 395 14.10 -18.15 -9.55
C ILE A 395 15.56 -18.60 -9.46
N SER A 396 16.45 -18.02 -10.25
CA SER A 396 17.86 -18.43 -10.34
C SER A 396 18.63 -18.25 -9.02
N ASN A 397 18.22 -17.30 -8.16
CA ASN A 397 18.85 -17.04 -6.87
C ASN A 397 18.32 -17.93 -5.72
N ILE A 398 17.70 -19.06 -6.03
CA ILE A 398 17.23 -20.00 -5.02
C ILE A 398 18.26 -21.13 -4.90
N GLN A 399 18.73 -21.39 -3.66
CA GLN A 399 19.67 -22.46 -3.36
C GLN A 399 19.01 -23.73 -2.79
N MET A 400 17.83 -23.59 -2.17
CA MET A 400 17.10 -24.68 -1.55
C MET A 400 15.59 -24.54 -1.79
N ILE A 401 14.96 -25.61 -2.22
CA ILE A 401 13.49 -25.74 -2.28
C ILE A 401 13.13 -27.13 -1.79
N CYS A 402 12.18 -27.22 -0.84
CA CYS A 402 11.68 -28.53 -0.40
C CYS A 402 10.65 -29.07 -1.38
N THR A 403 9.75 -28.23 -1.89
CA THR A 403 8.76 -28.59 -2.91
C THR A 403 8.71 -27.53 -4.00
N LEU A 404 8.84 -27.97 -5.25
CA LEU A 404 8.74 -27.14 -6.43
C LEU A 404 7.64 -27.67 -7.35
N CYS A 405 6.59 -26.86 -7.55
CA CYS A 405 5.50 -27.16 -8.47
C CYS A 405 5.48 -26.13 -9.60
N ILE A 406 5.45 -26.62 -10.86
CA ILE A 406 5.45 -25.76 -12.05
C ILE A 406 4.44 -26.32 -13.06
N GLY A 407 3.49 -25.51 -13.52
CA GLY A 407 2.53 -26.00 -14.50
C GLY A 407 1.92 -24.92 -15.38
N ASP A 408 1.65 -25.28 -16.64
CA ASP A 408 0.84 -24.52 -17.59
C ASP A 408 1.27 -23.02 -17.72
N LEU A 409 2.58 -22.81 -17.91
CA LEU A 409 3.17 -21.52 -18.20
C LEU A 409 3.03 -21.15 -19.69
N PRO A 410 3.13 -19.86 -20.07
CA PRO A 410 3.15 -19.44 -21.46
C PRO A 410 4.26 -20.14 -22.27
N GLU A 411 4.02 -20.39 -23.56
CA GLU A 411 5.06 -20.95 -24.45
C GLU A 411 6.25 -20.01 -24.64
N SER A 412 6.01 -18.71 -24.55
CA SER A 412 7.04 -17.68 -24.65
C SER A 412 7.87 -17.51 -23.38
N TYR A 413 7.44 -18.11 -22.26
CA TYR A 413 8.15 -17.97 -21.00
C TYR A 413 9.43 -18.82 -20.98
N ASN A 414 10.58 -18.17 -20.84
CA ASN A 414 11.86 -18.85 -20.72
C ASN A 414 12.16 -19.23 -19.27
N LEU A 415 11.80 -20.46 -18.89
CA LEU A 415 12.01 -20.97 -17.54
C LEU A 415 13.47 -21.29 -17.30
N VAL A 416 14.12 -20.54 -16.41
CA VAL A 416 15.47 -20.79 -15.92
C VAL A 416 15.39 -21.40 -14.54
N TYR A 417 15.80 -22.66 -14.41
CA TYR A 417 15.78 -23.38 -13.15
C TYR A 417 16.89 -22.94 -12.19
N PRO A 418 16.65 -23.00 -10.87
CA PRO A 418 17.66 -22.66 -9.88
C PRO A 418 18.78 -23.70 -9.82
N ASN A 419 19.93 -23.29 -9.33
CA ASN A 419 21.02 -24.19 -9.02
C ASN A 419 20.98 -24.57 -7.54
N LEU A 420 20.26 -25.65 -7.20
CA LEU A 420 20.12 -26.10 -5.83
C LEU A 420 21.45 -26.60 -5.29
N THR A 421 21.91 -26.02 -4.21
CA THR A 421 23.19 -26.34 -3.54
C THR A 421 22.98 -26.83 -2.12
N VAL A 422 21.80 -26.60 -1.54
CA VAL A 422 21.42 -27.02 -0.19
C VAL A 422 20.15 -27.85 -0.29
N PHE A 423 20.08 -28.92 0.45
CA PHE A 423 18.92 -29.78 0.58
C PHE A 423 18.41 -29.73 2.02
N ASN A 424 17.12 -29.97 2.21
CA ASN A 424 16.52 -30.02 3.53
C ASN A 424 17.23 -31.07 4.39
N SER A 425 17.68 -30.69 5.58
CA SER A 425 18.44 -31.54 6.50
C SER A 425 17.64 -32.76 6.96
N THR A 426 16.32 -32.63 7.11
CA THR A 426 15.43 -33.68 7.61
C THR A 426 15.11 -34.72 6.53
N SER A 427 14.90 -34.33 5.29
CA SER A 427 14.52 -35.22 4.20
C SER A 427 15.59 -35.40 3.14
N ASN A 428 16.57 -34.51 3.09
CA ASN A 428 17.63 -34.44 2.09
C ASN A 428 17.09 -34.63 0.64
N ARG A 429 15.94 -34.00 0.38
CA ARG A 429 15.22 -34.14 -0.90
C ARG A 429 14.50 -32.86 -1.31
N THR A 430 14.29 -32.74 -2.60
CA THR A 430 13.35 -31.78 -3.18
C THR A 430 12.27 -32.56 -3.90
N ASP A 431 11.01 -32.31 -3.53
CA ASP A 431 9.88 -32.84 -4.28
C ASP A 431 9.63 -31.90 -5.47
N PHE A 432 9.53 -32.48 -6.66
CA PHE A 432 9.28 -31.75 -7.89
C PHE A 432 7.99 -32.24 -8.55
N ALA A 433 7.12 -31.31 -8.89
CA ALA A 433 5.90 -31.58 -9.64
C ALA A 433 5.82 -30.62 -10.84
N CYS A 434 5.38 -31.12 -11.98
CA CYS A 434 5.12 -30.25 -13.12
C CYS A 434 4.01 -30.80 -14.01
N SER A 435 3.45 -29.94 -14.87
CA SER A 435 2.52 -30.35 -15.91
C SER A 435 3.25 -31.14 -17.00
N GLN A 436 2.50 -31.93 -17.78
CA GLN A 436 3.05 -32.66 -18.92
C GLN A 436 3.68 -31.71 -19.96
N LYS A 437 3.08 -30.57 -20.18
CA LYS A 437 3.61 -29.52 -21.07
C LYS A 437 4.97 -29.02 -20.59
N THR A 438 5.11 -28.71 -19.30
CA THR A 438 6.36 -28.28 -18.68
C THR A 438 7.45 -29.35 -18.78
N MET A 439 7.11 -30.63 -18.64
CA MET A 439 8.07 -31.74 -18.83
C MET A 439 8.62 -31.84 -20.25
N GLY A 440 7.91 -31.33 -21.25
CA GLY A 440 8.39 -31.27 -22.64
C GLY A 440 9.48 -30.23 -22.88
N LEU A 441 9.72 -29.31 -21.94
CA LEU A 441 10.76 -28.27 -22.09
C LEU A 441 12.15 -28.84 -21.85
N SER A 442 13.12 -28.48 -22.72
CA SER A 442 14.51 -28.93 -22.58
C SER A 442 15.13 -28.53 -21.24
N SER A 443 14.86 -27.29 -20.77
CA SER A 443 15.33 -26.79 -19.47
C SER A 443 14.81 -27.65 -18.29
N THR A 444 13.56 -28.11 -18.34
CA THR A 444 12.99 -29.01 -17.35
C THR A 444 13.68 -30.37 -17.37
N VAL A 445 13.87 -30.93 -18.56
CA VAL A 445 14.58 -32.22 -18.74
C VAL A 445 16.01 -32.12 -18.19
N ASP A 446 16.71 -31.02 -18.45
CA ASP A 446 18.08 -30.81 -17.96
C ASP A 446 18.13 -30.63 -16.44
N PHE A 447 17.20 -29.88 -15.86
CA PHE A 447 17.06 -29.74 -14.41
C PHE A 447 16.82 -31.09 -13.74
N VAL A 448 15.86 -31.87 -14.24
CA VAL A 448 15.54 -33.21 -13.71
C VAL A 448 16.74 -34.14 -13.82
N LYS A 449 17.42 -34.18 -14.97
CA LYS A 449 18.62 -35.00 -15.15
C LYS A 449 19.73 -34.61 -14.18
N LYS A 450 19.97 -33.31 -13.98
CA LYS A 450 21.01 -32.83 -13.10
C LYS A 450 20.87 -33.33 -11.67
N TYR A 451 19.65 -33.29 -11.12
CA TYR A 451 19.40 -33.67 -9.73
C TYR A 451 18.95 -35.12 -9.55
N TYR A 452 18.38 -35.74 -10.57
CA TYR A 452 17.87 -37.10 -10.53
C TYR A 452 18.91 -38.18 -10.89
N SER A 453 19.89 -37.86 -11.72
CA SER A 453 20.92 -38.84 -12.13
C SER A 453 21.83 -39.30 -11.00
N ALA A 454 21.83 -38.60 -9.88
CA ALA A 454 22.54 -39.01 -8.67
C ALA A 454 21.85 -40.16 -7.89
N THR A 455 20.62 -40.57 -8.29
CA THR A 455 19.80 -41.57 -7.54
C THR A 455 19.22 -42.59 -8.49
N LYS A 456 20.08 -43.48 -9.01
CA LYS A 456 19.73 -44.46 -10.05
C LYS A 456 18.61 -45.47 -9.74
N ASP A 457 18.11 -45.53 -8.51
CA ASP A 457 17.23 -46.62 -8.07
C ASP A 457 15.80 -46.19 -7.69
N LYS A 458 15.32 -44.96 -8.05
CA LYS A 458 14.01 -44.51 -7.64
C LYS A 458 12.97 -44.48 -8.75
N LYS A 459 11.89 -45.20 -8.49
CA LYS A 459 10.70 -45.21 -9.36
C LYS A 459 10.07 -43.82 -9.37
N LEU A 460 9.90 -43.28 -10.58
CA LEU A 460 9.05 -42.10 -10.83
C LEU A 460 7.63 -42.42 -10.37
N GLY A 461 7.17 -41.71 -9.36
CA GLY A 461 5.78 -41.85 -8.89
C GLY A 461 4.89 -40.78 -9.52
N TYR A 462 3.82 -41.19 -10.16
CA TYR A 462 2.75 -40.28 -10.57
C TYR A 462 1.76 -40.21 -9.44
N SER A 463 1.57 -39.03 -8.82
CA SER A 463 0.60 -38.96 -7.73
C SER A 463 -0.12 -37.63 -7.53
N ARG A 464 0.05 -36.61 -8.37
CA ARG A 464 -0.82 -35.45 -8.29
C ARG A 464 -1.47 -35.17 -9.65
N ILE A 465 -2.76 -35.40 -9.70
CA ILE A 465 -3.61 -34.73 -10.69
C ILE A 465 -3.66 -33.29 -10.24
N LEU A 466 -2.95 -32.42 -10.93
CA LEU A 466 -3.18 -30.99 -10.83
C LEU A 466 -4.66 -30.79 -11.17
N LYS A 467 -5.47 -30.41 -10.22
CA LYS A 467 -6.86 -30.04 -10.46
C LYS A 467 -6.86 -28.67 -11.16
N SER A 468 -6.33 -28.64 -12.37
CA SER A 468 -6.63 -27.54 -13.26
C SER A 468 -8.06 -27.69 -13.73
N LYS A 469 -8.74 -26.61 -14.08
CA LYS A 469 -10.01 -26.60 -14.82
C LYS A 469 -9.97 -27.46 -16.10
N LYS A 470 -8.82 -27.98 -16.50
CA LYS A 470 -8.53 -28.72 -17.74
C LYS A 470 -8.00 -30.13 -17.55
N ASN A 471 -8.11 -30.77 -16.39
CA ASN A 471 -7.74 -32.18 -16.16
C ASN A 471 -6.39 -32.62 -16.77
N ASN A 472 -5.33 -31.82 -16.61
CA ASN A 472 -4.01 -32.24 -17.06
C ASN A 472 -3.31 -33.10 -16.00
N PRO A 473 -2.89 -34.34 -16.31
CA PRO A 473 -2.12 -35.13 -15.36
C PRO A 473 -0.74 -34.53 -15.15
N GLY A 474 -0.39 -34.30 -13.89
CA GLY A 474 0.95 -33.88 -13.50
C GLY A 474 1.86 -35.03 -13.12
N MET A 475 3.16 -34.80 -13.08
CA MET A 475 4.16 -35.77 -12.64
C MET A 475 4.81 -35.28 -11.34
N TRP A 476 4.95 -36.20 -10.38
CA TRP A 476 5.73 -36.01 -9.17
C TRP A 476 7.09 -36.70 -9.30
N LEU A 477 8.14 -35.92 -9.03
CA LEU A 477 9.50 -36.43 -8.91
C LEU A 477 10.03 -36.09 -7.54
N THR A 478 10.61 -37.06 -6.85
CA THR A 478 11.40 -36.78 -5.66
C THR A 478 12.87 -36.81 -6.03
N ILE A 479 13.53 -35.67 -5.86
CA ILE A 479 14.95 -35.49 -6.09
C ILE A 479 15.65 -35.58 -4.74
N LYS A 480 16.57 -36.54 -4.60
CA LYS A 480 17.37 -36.74 -3.36
C LYS A 480 18.78 -36.27 -3.54
#